data_2ba94ddfc97fb8ab63b0efc5100cd4a2
#
_entry.id   2ba94ddfc97fb8ab63b0efc5100cd4a2
#
_cell.length_a   1.000
_cell.length_b   1.000
_cell.length_c   1.000
_cell.angle_alpha   90.00
_cell.angle_beta   90.00
_cell.angle_gamma   90.00
#
_symmetry.space_group_name_H-M   'P 1'
#
loop_
_entity.id
_entity.type
_entity.pdbx_description
1 polymer ?
#
loop_
_entity_poly.entity_id
_entity_poly.type
_entity_poly.pdbx_seq_one_letter_code
_entity_poly.pdbx_strand_id
1 'polypeptide(L)'
;MKKNIKLILGAGAAALIAVSIGAAPASAHVPKSVRGNVVLTANLTELNDSGASGKAIAVVRGETIRAIGIRATGLSANAPHAQHIHYGEEAMNECPTLTLDTNGDQRLNTVEGIPAYGPVVVSLNTSGDTTPASFLDVTRFPVSKNGSYSYLRTNIRFTDVAGTGDDGGNGTAADIAEAIRDGEGVVVIHGVDYNGNGMYDFEAGNSELDGTLPAEATDPAACGVLD
;
A
#
# COMPACT_ATOMS: atom_id res chain seq x y z
N MET A 1 57.40 36.45 61.37
CA MET A 1 55.96 36.57 61.62
C MET A 1 55.27 35.43 60.85
N LYS A 2 54.83 34.38 61.55
CA LYS A 2 54.17 33.19 61.00
C LYS A 2 52.66 33.38 61.11
N LYS A 3 51.95 33.40 59.94
CA LYS A 3 50.47 33.41 59.90
C LYS A 3 49.97 32.01 59.67
N ASN A 4 49.25 31.46 60.65
CA ASN A 4 48.56 30.17 60.53
C ASN A 4 47.27 30.36 59.74
N ILE A 5 47.10 29.58 58.69
CA ILE A 5 45.86 29.46 57.93
C ILE A 5 45.14 28.21 58.41
N LYS A 6 43.96 28.35 58.95
CA LYS A 6 43.08 27.26 59.41
C LYS A 6 42.31 26.75 58.16
N LEU A 7 42.45 25.46 57.85
CA LEU A 7 41.68 24.74 56.82
C LEU A 7 40.31 24.37 57.43
N ILE A 8 39.23 24.83 56.84
CA ILE A 8 37.87 24.44 57.20
C ILE A 8 37.47 23.32 56.17
N LEU A 9 37.29 22.11 56.70
CA LEU A 9 36.68 21.02 55.90
C LEU A 9 35.16 21.24 55.86
N GLY A 10 34.61 21.55 54.70
CA GLY A 10 33.19 21.53 54.47
C GLY A 10 32.78 20.13 53.92
N ALA A 11 31.97 19.43 54.69
CA ALA A 11 31.34 18.19 54.28
C ALA A 11 30.19 18.51 53.28
N GLY A 12 30.42 18.26 52.03
CA GLY A 12 29.38 18.35 51.00
C GLY A 12 28.62 17.02 50.87
N ALA A 13 27.37 17.01 51.28
CA ALA A 13 26.46 15.90 51.04
C ALA A 13 26.09 15.86 49.54
N ALA A 14 26.56 14.85 48.84
CA ALA A 14 26.15 14.59 47.46
C ALA A 14 24.77 13.90 47.45
N ALA A 15 23.73 14.62 47.07
CA ALA A 15 22.41 14.05 46.80
C ALA A 15 22.43 13.33 45.44
N LEU A 16 22.38 12.01 45.48
CA LEU A 16 22.17 11.18 44.29
C LEU A 16 20.69 11.28 43.86
N ILE A 17 20.42 12.03 42.80
CA ILE A 17 19.11 12.03 42.14
C ILE A 17 19.06 10.78 41.27
N ALA A 18 18.33 9.76 41.71
CA ALA A 18 17.99 8.61 40.90
C ALA A 18 16.94 9.03 39.85
N VAL A 19 17.35 9.25 38.60
CA VAL A 19 16.44 9.42 37.49
C VAL A 19 15.92 8.03 37.11
N SER A 20 14.70 7.71 37.52
CA SER A 20 13.99 6.52 37.01
C SER A 20 13.57 6.81 35.57
N ILE A 21 14.31 6.24 34.61
CA ILE A 21 13.87 6.17 33.23
C ILE A 21 12.72 5.15 33.20
N GLY A 22 11.48 5.64 33.22
CA GLY A 22 10.30 4.83 32.99
C GLY A 22 10.37 4.33 31.51
N ALA A 23 10.75 3.07 31.32
CA ALA A 23 10.54 2.41 30.07
C ALA A 23 9.03 2.36 29.82
N ALA A 24 8.55 3.11 28.83
CA ALA A 24 7.20 2.91 28.33
C ALA A 24 7.07 1.44 27.91
N PRO A 25 5.97 0.76 28.24
CA PRO A 25 5.77 -0.59 27.72
C PRO A 25 5.74 -0.49 26.21
N ALA A 26 6.70 -1.11 25.53
CA ALA A 26 6.59 -1.39 24.12
C ALA A 26 5.32 -2.23 23.97
N SER A 27 4.33 -1.72 23.24
CA SER A 27 3.16 -2.50 22.86
C SER A 27 3.69 -3.64 22.02
N ALA A 28 3.83 -4.83 22.62
CA ALA A 28 4.18 -6.04 21.90
C ALA A 28 3.02 -6.31 20.94
N HIS A 29 3.23 -6.05 19.66
CA HIS A 29 2.36 -6.50 18.61
C HIS A 29 2.29 -8.04 18.72
N VAL A 30 1.11 -8.57 19.06
CA VAL A 30 0.91 -10.01 19.11
C VAL A 30 0.62 -10.48 17.69
N PRO A 31 1.53 -11.18 17.02
CA PRO A 31 1.31 -11.63 15.63
C PRO A 31 0.04 -12.46 15.55
N LYS A 32 -0.88 -12.11 14.66
CA LYS A 32 -2.00 -12.98 14.30
C LYS A 32 -1.39 -14.32 13.85
N SER A 33 -1.81 -15.42 14.47
CA SER A 33 -1.24 -16.75 14.31
C SER A 33 -0.78 -17.06 12.87
N VAL A 34 0.51 -17.26 12.67
CA VAL A 34 1.14 -17.63 11.39
C VAL A 34 0.54 -18.90 10.77
N ARG A 35 -0.18 -19.69 11.54
CA ARG A 35 -0.73 -21.00 11.14
C ARG A 35 -2.20 -20.97 10.72
N GLY A 36 -2.94 -19.92 11.03
CA GLY A 36 -4.37 -19.78 10.71
C GLY A 36 -4.62 -19.08 9.37
N ASN A 37 -5.85 -19.24 8.86
CA ASN A 37 -6.35 -18.36 7.81
C ASN A 37 -6.76 -17.02 8.44
N VAL A 38 -6.31 -15.91 7.84
CA VAL A 38 -6.83 -14.56 8.11
C VAL A 38 -7.74 -14.20 6.94
N VAL A 39 -8.95 -13.76 7.22
CA VAL A 39 -9.87 -13.25 6.21
C VAL A 39 -9.89 -11.74 6.34
N LEU A 40 -9.59 -11.08 5.24
CA LEU A 40 -9.52 -9.63 5.13
C LEU A 40 -10.55 -9.15 4.11
N THR A 41 -11.09 -7.97 4.32
CA THR A 41 -12.05 -7.35 3.41
C THR A 41 -11.64 -5.91 3.11
N ALA A 42 -11.98 -5.42 1.91
CA ALA A 42 -11.83 -4.02 1.57
C ALA A 42 -13.11 -3.50 0.89
N ASN A 43 -13.56 -2.32 1.30
CA ASN A 43 -14.52 -1.56 0.52
C ASN A 43 -13.72 -0.64 -0.41
N LEU A 44 -13.89 -0.82 -1.72
CA LEU A 44 -13.22 0.00 -2.72
C LEU A 44 -14.07 1.24 -2.98
N THR A 45 -13.49 2.40 -2.76
CA THR A 45 -14.08 3.71 -3.03
C THR A 45 -13.39 4.37 -4.20
N GLU A 46 -14.12 5.22 -4.91
CA GLU A 46 -13.58 5.91 -6.08
C GLU A 46 -12.36 6.80 -5.75
N LEU A 47 -11.49 6.92 -6.74
CA LEU A 47 -10.46 7.93 -6.86
C LEU A 47 -10.64 8.64 -8.20
N ASN A 48 -10.15 9.89 -8.30
CA ASN A 48 -10.15 10.65 -9.55
C ASN A 48 -11.56 10.83 -10.19
N ASP A 49 -12.58 10.92 -9.36
CA ASP A 49 -13.99 11.06 -9.82
C ASP A 49 -14.40 9.98 -10.85
N SER A 50 -13.78 8.80 -10.76
CA SER A 50 -13.97 7.69 -11.70
C SER A 50 -15.36 7.07 -11.66
N GLY A 51 -16.12 7.27 -10.57
CA GLY A 51 -17.38 6.57 -10.28
C GLY A 51 -17.19 5.09 -9.92
N ALA A 52 -15.94 4.61 -9.84
CA ALA A 52 -15.65 3.21 -9.54
C ALA A 52 -15.89 2.86 -8.07
N SER A 53 -16.44 1.70 -7.82
CA SER A 53 -16.65 1.18 -6.47
C SER A 53 -16.61 -0.34 -6.46
N GLY A 54 -16.39 -0.95 -5.28
CA GLY A 54 -16.34 -2.39 -5.21
C GLY A 54 -16.07 -2.95 -3.83
N LYS A 55 -15.78 -4.25 -3.83
CA LYS A 55 -15.35 -4.98 -2.64
C LYS A 55 -14.28 -6.00 -3.00
N ALA A 56 -13.29 -6.13 -2.14
CA ALA A 56 -12.32 -7.21 -2.16
C ALA A 56 -12.47 -8.08 -0.91
N ILE A 57 -12.23 -9.38 -1.06
CA ILE A 57 -12.13 -10.34 0.05
C ILE A 57 -10.89 -11.19 -0.20
N ALA A 58 -9.98 -11.24 0.75
CA ALA A 58 -8.77 -12.04 0.69
C ALA A 58 -8.70 -13.04 1.85
N VAL A 59 -8.21 -14.24 1.58
CA VAL A 59 -7.87 -15.24 2.60
C VAL A 59 -6.38 -15.46 2.54
N VAL A 60 -5.66 -15.07 3.59
CA VAL A 60 -4.19 -15.15 3.66
C VAL A 60 -3.79 -16.20 4.70
N ARG A 61 -2.80 -17.02 4.37
CA ARG A 61 -2.21 -18.00 5.29
C ARG A 61 -0.71 -18.11 5.06
N GLY A 62 0.06 -17.83 6.10
CA GLY A 62 1.52 -17.71 5.96
C GLY A 62 1.86 -16.70 4.86
N GLU A 63 2.73 -17.06 3.95
CA GLU A 63 3.17 -16.25 2.82
C GLU A 63 2.33 -16.48 1.55
N THR A 64 1.06 -16.82 1.69
CA THR A 64 0.21 -17.15 0.53
C THR A 64 -1.19 -16.56 0.69
N ILE A 65 -1.64 -15.83 -0.32
CA ILE A 65 -3.05 -15.53 -0.52
C ILE A 65 -3.71 -16.78 -1.07
N ARG A 66 -4.47 -17.48 -0.24
CA ARG A 66 -5.18 -18.72 -0.60
C ARG A 66 -6.28 -18.47 -1.62
N ALA A 67 -6.95 -17.34 -1.47
CA ALA A 67 -7.93 -16.83 -2.42
C ALA A 67 -8.07 -15.32 -2.26
N ILE A 68 -8.28 -14.63 -3.36
CA ILE A 68 -8.73 -13.24 -3.39
C ILE A 68 -9.81 -13.09 -4.46
N GLY A 69 -10.93 -12.49 -4.07
CA GLY A 69 -12.04 -12.15 -4.96
C GLY A 69 -12.27 -10.64 -4.95
N ILE A 70 -12.50 -10.06 -6.11
CA ILE A 70 -12.85 -8.65 -6.28
C ILE A 70 -14.12 -8.55 -7.13
N ARG A 71 -15.04 -7.68 -6.73
CA ARG A 71 -16.16 -7.24 -7.55
C ARG A 71 -16.13 -5.73 -7.63
N ALA A 72 -16.11 -5.20 -8.83
CA ALA A 72 -16.06 -3.76 -9.08
C ALA A 72 -17.09 -3.35 -10.14
N THR A 73 -17.59 -2.13 -10.01
CA THR A 73 -18.55 -1.47 -10.89
C THR A 73 -18.19 0.00 -11.05
N GLY A 74 -18.78 0.69 -12.03
CA GLY A 74 -18.49 2.09 -12.33
C GLY A 74 -17.14 2.29 -13.02
N LEU A 75 -16.58 1.23 -13.58
CA LEU A 75 -15.30 1.26 -14.28
C LEU A 75 -15.46 1.67 -15.74
N SER A 76 -14.36 2.09 -16.39
CA SER A 76 -14.33 2.34 -17.83
C SER A 76 -14.76 1.08 -18.60
N ALA A 77 -15.78 1.22 -19.43
CA ALA A 77 -16.45 0.06 -20.03
C ALA A 77 -15.61 -0.62 -21.10
N ASN A 78 -15.55 -1.95 -21.05
CA ASN A 78 -14.85 -2.81 -22.01
C ASN A 78 -13.33 -2.56 -22.11
N ALA A 79 -12.76 -1.91 -21.08
CA ALA A 79 -11.34 -1.64 -20.93
C ALA A 79 -10.68 -2.62 -19.95
N PRO A 80 -9.37 -2.90 -20.09
CA PRO A 80 -8.62 -3.63 -19.09
C PRO A 80 -8.36 -2.72 -17.87
N HIS A 81 -8.40 -3.30 -16.68
CA HIS A 81 -8.10 -2.58 -15.44
C HIS A 81 -6.96 -3.26 -14.71
N ALA A 82 -5.81 -2.58 -14.63
CA ALA A 82 -4.73 -3.01 -13.76
C ALA A 82 -5.24 -3.03 -12.32
N GLN A 83 -4.87 -4.05 -11.56
CA GLN A 83 -5.25 -4.13 -10.16
C GLN A 83 -4.14 -4.80 -9.35
N HIS A 84 -3.86 -4.24 -8.18
CA HIS A 84 -2.71 -4.64 -7.38
C HIS A 84 -3.06 -4.67 -5.90
N ILE A 85 -2.24 -5.41 -5.12
CA ILE A 85 -2.07 -5.14 -3.70
C ILE A 85 -0.78 -4.36 -3.55
N HIS A 86 -0.84 -3.27 -2.82
CA HIS A 86 0.25 -2.40 -2.46
C HIS A 86 0.57 -2.52 -0.98
N TYR A 87 1.80 -2.28 -0.62
CA TYR A 87 2.29 -2.18 0.75
C TYR A 87 3.70 -1.59 0.76
N GLY A 88 4.06 -0.87 1.80
CA GLY A 88 5.42 -0.42 2.08
C GLY A 88 5.54 0.00 3.54
N GLU A 89 6.66 -0.34 4.19
CA GLU A 89 6.93 0.02 5.59
C GLU A 89 6.92 1.55 5.79
N GLU A 90 7.43 2.29 4.80
CA GLU A 90 7.48 3.75 4.81
C GLU A 90 6.20 4.41 4.27
N ALA A 91 5.23 3.64 3.78
CA ALA A 91 3.97 4.17 3.28
C ALA A 91 2.95 4.32 4.40
N MET A 92 1.92 5.14 4.17
CA MET A 92 0.81 5.27 5.12
C MET A 92 -0.08 4.03 5.16
N ASN A 93 0.01 3.15 4.16
CA ASN A 93 -0.80 1.96 3.94
C ASN A 93 -2.31 2.28 3.95
N GLU A 94 -2.67 3.37 3.29
CA GLU A 94 -4.04 3.86 3.15
C GLU A 94 -4.34 4.30 1.70
N CYS A 95 -5.60 4.64 1.44
CA CYS A 95 -5.98 5.20 0.15
C CYS A 95 -5.52 6.66 0.03
N PRO A 96 -4.96 7.08 -1.14
CA PRO A 96 -4.51 8.44 -1.35
C PRO A 96 -5.69 9.42 -1.42
N THR A 97 -5.40 10.67 -1.14
CA THR A 97 -6.32 11.79 -1.32
C THR A 97 -5.65 12.87 -2.18
N LEU A 98 -6.43 13.79 -2.73
CA LEU A 98 -5.92 14.92 -3.53
C LEU A 98 -4.91 15.82 -2.79
N THR A 99 -4.68 15.61 -1.50
CA THR A 99 -3.57 16.29 -0.80
C THR A 99 -2.19 15.85 -1.28
N LEU A 100 -2.12 14.72 -2.00
CA LEU A 100 -0.91 14.19 -2.62
C LEU A 100 -0.75 14.59 -4.10
N ASP A 101 -1.69 15.34 -4.67
CA ASP A 101 -1.55 15.96 -6.00
C ASP A 101 -0.43 17.02 -5.93
N THR A 102 0.74 16.66 -6.40
CA THR A 102 1.95 17.49 -6.32
C THR A 102 2.14 18.38 -7.55
N ASN A 103 1.53 18.00 -8.67
CA ASN A 103 1.63 18.73 -9.93
C ASN A 103 0.49 19.77 -10.09
N GLY A 104 -0.58 19.67 -9.29
CA GLY A 104 -1.70 20.61 -9.25
C GLY A 104 -2.71 20.44 -10.39
N ASP A 105 -2.76 19.27 -11.01
CA ASP A 105 -3.67 19.00 -12.13
C ASP A 105 -5.05 18.48 -11.69
N GLN A 106 -5.26 18.38 -10.37
CA GLN A 106 -6.48 17.90 -9.70
C GLN A 106 -6.77 16.41 -9.95
N ARG A 107 -5.75 15.65 -10.27
CA ARG A 107 -5.79 14.19 -10.41
C ARG A 107 -4.72 13.57 -9.52
N LEU A 108 -4.89 12.33 -9.17
CA LEU A 108 -3.86 11.52 -8.54
C LEU A 108 -3.32 10.56 -9.60
N ASN A 109 -2.11 10.76 -10.03
CA ASN A 109 -1.41 9.76 -10.81
C ASN A 109 -0.86 8.64 -9.90
N THR A 110 -0.40 7.55 -10.49
CA THR A 110 0.09 6.40 -9.71
C THR A 110 1.29 6.75 -8.83
N VAL A 111 2.20 7.60 -9.32
CA VAL A 111 3.41 7.97 -8.57
C VAL A 111 3.07 8.83 -7.34
N GLU A 112 2.12 9.74 -7.48
CA GLU A 112 1.60 10.55 -6.37
C GLU A 112 0.87 9.72 -5.30
N GLY A 113 0.30 8.60 -5.69
CA GLY A 113 -0.34 7.69 -4.75
C GLY A 113 0.64 6.84 -3.92
N ILE A 114 1.87 6.62 -4.37
CA ILE A 114 2.86 5.75 -3.69
C ILE A 114 3.07 6.10 -2.22
N PRO A 115 3.18 7.37 -1.79
CA PRO A 115 3.34 7.69 -0.36
C PRO A 115 2.17 7.19 0.51
N ALA A 116 0.98 7.05 -0.07
CA ALA A 116 -0.19 6.51 0.66
C ALA A 116 -0.22 4.99 0.64
N TYR A 117 -0.25 4.35 -0.53
CA TYR A 117 -0.48 2.91 -0.63
C TYR A 117 0.80 2.06 -0.75
N GLY A 118 1.96 2.67 -0.96
CA GLY A 118 3.23 1.94 -1.14
C GLY A 118 3.42 1.36 -2.56
N PRO A 119 4.55 0.69 -2.79
CA PRO A 119 4.81 -0.01 -4.04
C PRO A 119 3.90 -1.23 -4.24
N VAL A 120 3.83 -1.74 -5.47
CA VAL A 120 3.11 -2.98 -5.79
C VAL A 120 3.83 -4.16 -5.15
N VAL A 121 3.10 -4.97 -4.38
CA VAL A 121 3.60 -6.24 -3.82
C VAL A 121 2.97 -7.46 -4.48
N VAL A 122 1.78 -7.32 -5.07
CA VAL A 122 1.10 -8.38 -5.83
C VAL A 122 0.38 -7.77 -7.02
N SER A 123 0.64 -8.32 -8.23
CA SER A 123 -0.16 -8.04 -9.43
C SER A 123 -1.32 -9.04 -9.51
N LEU A 124 -2.54 -8.52 -9.49
CA LEU A 124 -3.76 -9.34 -9.48
C LEU A 124 -4.20 -9.69 -10.92
N ASN A 125 -3.31 -10.36 -11.64
CA ASN A 125 -3.52 -10.84 -13.00
C ASN A 125 -4.52 -12.00 -13.05
N THR A 126 -5.21 -12.16 -14.15
CA THR A 126 -6.17 -13.25 -14.39
C THR A 126 -5.48 -14.61 -14.58
N SER A 127 -4.22 -14.61 -15.02
CA SER A 127 -3.40 -15.81 -15.23
C SER A 127 -1.91 -15.51 -15.12
N GLY A 128 -1.07 -16.53 -15.01
CA GLY A 128 0.39 -16.44 -15.03
C GLY A 128 0.97 -15.78 -13.78
N ASP A 129 2.03 -15.00 -13.97
CA ASP A 129 2.79 -14.33 -12.91
C ASP A 129 1.94 -13.31 -12.14
N THR A 130 2.18 -13.21 -10.85
CA THR A 130 1.53 -12.27 -9.93
C THR A 130 2.53 -11.44 -9.12
N THR A 131 3.82 -11.54 -9.45
CA THR A 131 4.85 -10.70 -8.84
C THR A 131 4.75 -9.25 -9.32
N PRO A 132 5.41 -8.30 -8.66
CA PRO A 132 5.48 -6.92 -9.14
C PRO A 132 5.99 -6.78 -10.57
N ALA A 133 6.81 -7.71 -11.06
CA ALA A 133 7.34 -7.66 -12.43
C ALA A 133 6.26 -7.65 -13.52
N SER A 134 5.02 -8.03 -13.19
CA SER A 134 3.89 -8.06 -14.12
C SER A 134 2.87 -6.94 -13.92
N PHE A 135 3.24 -5.87 -13.21
CA PHE A 135 2.32 -4.79 -12.83
C PHE A 135 1.76 -3.96 -14.01
N LEU A 136 2.39 -4.00 -15.17
CA LEU A 136 1.92 -3.37 -16.41
C LEU A 136 1.54 -4.37 -17.51
N ASP A 137 1.34 -5.65 -17.19
CA ASP A 137 0.94 -6.64 -18.20
C ASP A 137 -0.55 -6.53 -18.53
N VAL A 138 -0.88 -5.55 -19.35
CA VAL A 138 -2.26 -5.19 -19.72
C VAL A 138 -3.06 -6.34 -20.34
N THR A 139 -2.37 -7.35 -20.91
CA THR A 139 -3.03 -8.49 -21.54
C THR A 139 -3.61 -9.49 -20.56
N ARG A 140 -3.24 -9.36 -19.27
CA ARG A 140 -3.63 -10.29 -18.20
C ARG A 140 -4.46 -9.65 -17.10
N PHE A 141 -4.83 -8.39 -17.21
CA PHE A 141 -5.77 -7.77 -16.28
C PHE A 141 -7.23 -8.11 -16.62
N PRO A 142 -8.14 -8.04 -15.64
CA PRO A 142 -9.55 -8.20 -15.91
C PRO A 142 -10.05 -7.07 -16.83
N VAL A 143 -10.88 -7.45 -17.79
CA VAL A 143 -11.57 -6.49 -18.67
C VAL A 143 -12.98 -6.31 -18.15
N SER A 144 -13.39 -5.07 -17.93
CA SER A 144 -14.75 -4.77 -17.51
C SER A 144 -15.75 -5.09 -18.62
N LYS A 145 -16.93 -5.58 -18.26
CA LYS A 145 -18.07 -5.70 -19.17
C LYS A 145 -19.12 -4.68 -18.75
N ASN A 146 -19.38 -3.71 -19.64
CA ASN A 146 -20.28 -2.61 -19.32
C ASN A 146 -19.93 -1.93 -17.98
N GLY A 147 -18.65 -1.68 -17.72
CA GLY A 147 -18.17 -1.01 -16.52
C GLY A 147 -18.12 -1.88 -15.26
N SER A 148 -18.18 -3.21 -15.37
CA SER A 148 -18.09 -4.09 -14.19
C SER A 148 -17.36 -5.37 -14.46
N TYR A 149 -16.74 -5.97 -13.42
CA TYR A 149 -16.20 -7.33 -13.45
C TYR A 149 -16.31 -8.04 -12.11
N SER A 150 -16.13 -9.36 -12.17
CA SER A 150 -15.83 -10.21 -11.01
C SER A 150 -14.53 -10.95 -11.26
N TYR A 151 -13.61 -10.85 -10.33
CA TYR A 151 -12.29 -11.47 -10.36
C TYR A 151 -12.17 -12.49 -9.23
N LEU A 152 -11.48 -13.60 -9.47
CA LEU A 152 -11.10 -14.59 -8.46
C LEU A 152 -9.76 -15.18 -8.84
N ARG A 153 -8.83 -15.17 -7.90
CA ARG A 153 -7.53 -15.83 -8.02
C ARG A 153 -7.19 -16.58 -6.74
N THR A 154 -6.46 -17.67 -6.87
CA THR A 154 -6.06 -18.52 -5.74
C THR A 154 -4.57 -18.82 -5.76
N ASN A 155 -4.02 -19.15 -4.58
CA ASN A 155 -2.64 -19.59 -4.39
C ASN A 155 -1.58 -18.61 -4.94
N ILE A 156 -1.75 -17.32 -4.64
CA ILE A 156 -0.74 -16.29 -4.92
C ILE A 156 0.29 -16.32 -3.79
N ARG A 157 1.56 -16.43 -4.14
CA ARG A 157 2.66 -16.36 -3.18
C ARG A 157 3.19 -14.94 -3.13
N PHE A 158 3.46 -14.45 -1.93
CA PHE A 158 4.26 -13.25 -1.75
C PHE A 158 5.71 -13.54 -2.14
N THR A 159 6.42 -12.53 -2.57
CA THR A 159 7.84 -12.55 -2.93
C THR A 159 8.54 -11.39 -2.23
N ASP A 160 9.86 -11.45 -2.15
CA ASP A 160 10.63 -10.30 -1.69
C ASP A 160 10.48 -9.16 -2.69
N VAL A 161 10.28 -7.93 -2.19
CA VAL A 161 10.04 -6.75 -3.03
C VAL A 161 10.92 -5.60 -2.55
N ALA A 162 11.65 -4.99 -3.49
CA ALA A 162 12.46 -3.81 -3.22
C ALA A 162 11.58 -2.59 -2.89
N GLY A 163 12.04 -1.76 -1.96
CA GLY A 163 11.34 -0.54 -1.57
C GLY A 163 10.15 -0.75 -0.61
N THR A 164 9.98 -1.96 -0.09
CA THR A 164 8.88 -2.29 0.84
C THR A 164 9.33 -2.51 2.28
N GLY A 165 10.63 -2.57 2.56
CA GLY A 165 11.20 -2.70 3.89
C GLY A 165 11.67 -1.38 4.48
N ASP A 166 12.21 -1.44 5.70
CA ASP A 166 12.77 -0.30 6.44
C ASP A 166 13.78 0.50 5.61
N ASP A 167 13.78 1.82 5.76
CA ASP A 167 14.65 2.75 5.04
C ASP A 167 14.61 2.59 3.50
N GLY A 168 13.47 2.15 2.95
CA GLY A 168 13.29 1.86 1.53
C GLY A 168 14.06 0.63 1.04
N GLY A 169 14.46 -0.25 1.96
CA GLY A 169 15.13 -1.52 1.67
C GLY A 169 14.21 -2.58 1.06
N ASN A 170 14.68 -3.81 1.01
CA ASN A 170 13.88 -4.95 0.55
C ASN A 170 13.03 -5.50 1.71
N GLY A 171 11.71 -5.50 1.54
CA GLY A 171 10.84 -6.31 2.39
C GLY A 171 10.84 -7.76 1.94
N THR A 172 10.91 -8.68 2.89
CA THR A 172 10.81 -10.12 2.59
C THR A 172 9.37 -10.54 2.35
N ALA A 173 9.17 -11.67 1.66
CA ALA A 173 7.86 -12.28 1.48
C ALA A 173 7.13 -12.52 2.82
N ALA A 174 7.89 -12.82 3.87
CA ALA A 174 7.35 -13.06 5.21
C ALA A 174 6.86 -11.76 5.86
N ASP A 175 7.65 -10.68 5.80
CA ASP A 175 7.30 -9.36 6.35
C ASP A 175 6.07 -8.77 5.63
N ILE A 176 6.08 -8.80 4.30
CA ILE A 176 4.94 -8.36 3.47
C ILE A 176 3.68 -9.15 3.81
N ALA A 177 3.80 -10.49 3.93
CA ALA A 177 2.66 -11.33 4.28
C ALA A 177 2.16 -11.08 5.70
N GLU A 178 3.03 -10.73 6.65
CA GLU A 178 2.66 -10.34 8.01
C GLU A 178 1.88 -9.02 8.00
N ALA A 179 2.43 -7.98 7.37
CA ALA A 179 1.80 -6.68 7.22
C ALA A 179 0.40 -6.78 6.56
N ILE A 180 0.29 -7.54 5.47
CA ILE A 180 -1.01 -7.76 4.82
C ILE A 180 -2.01 -8.46 5.77
N ARG A 181 -1.57 -9.46 6.57
CA ARG A 181 -2.44 -10.13 7.56
C ARG A 181 -2.85 -9.20 8.70
N ASP A 182 -2.05 -8.19 8.98
CA ASP A 182 -2.31 -7.22 10.04
C ASP A 182 -3.16 -6.02 9.58
N GLY A 183 -3.52 -5.98 8.28
CA GLY A 183 -4.46 -5.00 7.77
C GLY A 183 -3.80 -3.82 7.07
N GLU A 184 -2.55 -3.96 6.60
CA GLU A 184 -1.79 -2.88 5.97
C GLU A 184 -1.77 -2.98 4.43
N GLY A 185 -2.43 -3.98 3.87
CA GLY A 185 -2.52 -4.14 2.42
C GLY A 185 -3.53 -3.21 1.78
N VAL A 186 -3.17 -2.56 0.69
CA VAL A 186 -4.05 -1.66 -0.03
C VAL A 186 -4.35 -2.22 -1.43
N VAL A 187 -5.63 -2.47 -1.71
CA VAL A 187 -6.07 -2.86 -3.05
C VAL A 187 -6.33 -1.61 -3.87
N VAL A 188 -5.68 -1.51 -5.02
CA VAL A 188 -5.89 -0.42 -5.98
C VAL A 188 -6.32 -0.99 -7.32
N ILE A 189 -7.34 -0.40 -7.92
CA ILE A 189 -7.79 -0.64 -9.30
C ILE A 189 -7.45 0.61 -10.10
N HIS A 190 -6.83 0.44 -11.26
CA HIS A 190 -6.41 1.51 -12.16
C HIS A 190 -7.28 1.57 -13.41
N GLY A 191 -7.25 2.71 -14.06
CA GLY A 191 -7.91 2.98 -15.33
C GLY A 191 -9.11 3.90 -15.18
N VAL A 192 -8.95 5.16 -15.62
CA VAL A 192 -9.97 6.22 -15.59
C VAL A 192 -10.10 6.80 -16.99
N ASP A 193 -11.27 6.70 -17.58
CA ASP A 193 -11.61 7.36 -18.85
C ASP A 193 -12.14 8.77 -18.52
N TYR A 194 -11.25 9.77 -18.51
CA TYR A 194 -11.57 11.13 -18.06
C TYR A 194 -12.49 11.87 -19.01
N ASN A 195 -12.39 11.61 -20.30
CA ASN A 195 -13.21 12.28 -21.31
C ASN A 195 -14.50 11.53 -21.68
N GLY A 196 -14.69 10.29 -21.15
CA GLY A 196 -15.88 9.48 -21.34
C GLY A 196 -16.07 8.94 -22.76
N ASN A 197 -14.98 8.83 -23.54
CA ASN A 197 -15.05 8.38 -24.92
C ASN A 197 -15.03 6.85 -25.07
N GLY A 198 -14.84 6.11 -23.98
CA GLY A 198 -14.84 4.64 -23.92
C GLY A 198 -13.47 4.00 -24.22
N MET A 199 -12.40 4.76 -24.24
CA MET A 199 -11.03 4.28 -24.50
C MET A 199 -10.05 5.00 -23.59
N TYR A 200 -8.92 4.38 -23.28
CA TYR A 200 -7.80 5.08 -22.66
C TYR A 200 -6.97 5.76 -23.75
N ASP A 201 -6.91 7.06 -23.74
CA ASP A 201 -6.17 7.86 -24.69
C ASP A 201 -5.22 8.87 -24.00
N PHE A 202 -4.54 9.69 -24.80
CA PHE A 202 -3.52 10.63 -24.30
C PHE A 202 -4.06 12.05 -24.04
N GLU A 203 -5.38 12.27 -24.03
CA GLU A 203 -5.91 13.62 -23.73
C GLU A 203 -5.56 14.08 -22.30
N ALA A 204 -5.51 13.13 -21.35
CA ALA A 204 -5.05 13.38 -19.99
C ALA A 204 -3.51 13.35 -19.84
N GLY A 205 -2.77 13.17 -20.93
CA GLY A 205 -1.32 13.07 -20.94
C GLY A 205 -0.79 11.65 -20.91
N ASN A 206 0.52 11.55 -20.74
CA ASN A 206 1.23 10.27 -20.65
C ASN A 206 1.28 9.80 -19.19
N SER A 207 1.34 8.49 -19.01
CA SER A 207 1.59 7.89 -17.70
C SER A 207 2.98 8.24 -17.17
N GLU A 208 3.09 8.52 -15.89
CA GLU A 208 4.35 8.74 -15.17
C GLU A 208 5.15 7.44 -14.97
N LEU A 209 4.47 6.29 -15.08
CA LEU A 209 5.11 4.97 -14.96
C LEU A 209 5.80 4.55 -16.26
N ASP A 210 5.16 4.80 -17.39
CA ASP A 210 5.65 4.46 -18.72
C ASP A 210 5.04 5.45 -19.73
N GLY A 211 5.85 6.38 -20.22
CA GLY A 211 5.42 7.42 -21.16
C GLY A 211 4.88 6.90 -22.50
N THR A 212 4.89 5.60 -22.75
CA THR A 212 4.23 4.97 -23.92
C THR A 212 2.78 4.61 -23.65
N LEU A 213 2.34 4.69 -22.40
CA LEU A 213 0.96 4.46 -21.97
C LEU A 213 0.26 5.81 -21.68
N PRO A 214 -1.06 5.90 -21.91
CA PRO A 214 -1.81 7.07 -21.46
C PRO A 214 -1.99 7.08 -19.94
N ALA A 215 -2.05 8.26 -19.33
CA ALA A 215 -2.36 8.45 -17.91
C ALA A 215 -3.68 7.74 -17.54
N GLU A 216 -4.68 7.83 -18.40
CA GLU A 216 -5.98 7.16 -18.23
C GLU A 216 -5.89 5.66 -17.96
N ALA A 217 -4.87 4.96 -18.50
CA ALA A 217 -4.69 3.53 -18.29
C ALA A 217 -4.07 3.19 -16.93
N THR A 218 -3.35 4.14 -16.32
CA THR A 218 -2.54 3.89 -15.12
C THR A 218 -3.00 4.64 -13.89
N ASP A 219 -3.75 5.73 -14.04
CA ASP A 219 -4.26 6.47 -12.90
C ASP A 219 -5.21 5.63 -12.05
N PRO A 220 -5.14 5.73 -10.71
CA PRO A 220 -5.97 4.93 -9.83
C PRO A 220 -7.45 5.33 -9.93
N ALA A 221 -8.30 4.34 -10.15
CA ALA A 221 -9.76 4.50 -10.25
C ALA A 221 -10.47 4.17 -8.94
N ALA A 222 -9.98 3.20 -8.18
CA ALA A 222 -10.57 2.86 -6.88
C ALA A 222 -9.53 2.26 -5.94
N CYS A 223 -9.75 2.45 -4.64
CA CYS A 223 -8.85 2.01 -3.60
C CYS A 223 -9.62 1.54 -2.36
N GLY A 224 -9.01 0.59 -1.61
CA GLY A 224 -9.51 0.13 -0.30
C GLY A 224 -8.46 -0.65 0.47
N VAL A 225 -8.43 -0.45 1.78
CA VAL A 225 -7.52 -1.17 2.69
C VAL A 225 -8.12 -2.52 3.06
N LEU A 226 -7.31 -3.57 3.01
CA LEU A 226 -7.66 -4.93 3.45
C LEU A 226 -7.52 -5.01 4.97
N ASP A 227 -8.63 -5.06 5.69
CA ASP A 227 -8.72 -5.16 7.14
C ASP A 227 -9.61 -6.31 7.64
#